data_82c3618e4ba44dbcaa5cf0cee84b5df4
#
_entry.id   82c3618e4ba44dbcaa5cf0cee84b5df4
#
_cell.length_a   1.000
_cell.length_b   1.000
_cell.length_c   1.000
_cell.angle_alpha   90.00
_cell.angle_beta   90.00
_cell.angle_gamma   90.00
#
_symmetry.space_group_name_H-M   'P 1'
#
loop_
_entity.id
_entity.type
_entity.pdbx_description
1 polymer ?
#
loop_
_entity_poly.entity_id
_entity_poly.type
_entity_poly.pdbx_seq_one_letter_code
_entity_poly.pdbx_strand_id
1 'polypeptide(L)'
;MRFIPVFLLLISVSGFSQPWKSYIISVKGDTLNCVDMKGRKQGPWVLHAEALRGEPGYDEQGYFLNDKKDGLWIRFSLMGDKIAEENYRWGSLDGKARYYTQAGILEREESWRAVDPQKTMDTVAVYDLKDPTKLVDWVVVKVEGKTNRHGTWTYYDPMWGRVEKTERYFLNKLQTGDEGTVGDDGEIRPIDVSTGKAATDSAGKKIVTKPQAILDYEKKNSGKKKVKTRDGRTGY
;
A
#
# COMPACT_ATOMS: atom_id res chain seq x y z
N MET A 1 12.44 16.25 79.63
CA MET A 1 12.36 15.06 78.75
C MET A 1 11.88 15.50 77.38
N ARG A 2 12.74 15.47 76.35
CA ARG A 2 12.40 15.85 74.96
C ARG A 2 12.20 14.58 74.21
N PHE A 3 10.96 14.30 73.77
CA PHE A 3 10.66 13.21 72.87
C PHE A 3 11.02 13.67 71.44
N ILE A 4 11.97 12.96 70.83
CA ILE A 4 12.30 13.09 69.41
C ILE A 4 11.41 12.09 68.64
N PRO A 5 10.49 12.51 67.77
CA PRO A 5 9.74 11.56 66.94
C PRO A 5 10.68 11.01 65.85
N VAL A 6 10.97 9.74 65.89
CA VAL A 6 11.65 9.04 64.83
C VAL A 6 10.64 8.91 63.67
N PHE A 7 10.83 9.74 62.66
CA PHE A 7 10.08 9.69 61.41
C PHE A 7 10.67 8.56 60.60
N LEU A 8 10.01 7.40 60.65
CA LEU A 8 10.38 6.21 59.87
C LEU A 8 10.03 6.52 58.40
N LEU A 9 11.01 6.94 57.63
CA LEU A 9 10.88 7.17 56.19
C LEU A 9 10.78 5.80 55.50
N LEU A 10 9.53 5.32 55.26
CA LEU A 10 9.23 4.21 54.40
C LEU A 10 9.56 4.60 52.99
N ILE A 11 10.81 4.39 52.55
CA ILE A 11 11.19 4.40 51.13
C ILE A 11 10.51 3.18 50.52
N SER A 12 9.34 3.37 49.93
CA SER A 12 8.75 2.43 48.99
C SER A 12 9.69 2.34 47.80
N VAL A 13 10.58 1.38 47.80
CA VAL A 13 11.28 0.93 46.61
C VAL A 13 10.19 0.44 45.66
N SER A 14 9.77 1.33 44.77
CA SER A 14 8.96 0.92 43.60
C SER A 14 9.82 -0.05 42.84
N GLY A 15 9.65 -1.35 43.12
CA GLY A 15 10.28 -2.39 42.34
C GLY A 15 9.89 -2.14 40.88
N PHE A 16 10.85 -1.78 40.06
CA PHE A 16 10.67 -1.79 38.61
C PHE A 16 10.37 -3.24 38.25
N SER A 17 9.09 -3.60 38.28
CA SER A 17 8.63 -4.85 37.71
C SER A 17 9.09 -4.87 36.28
N GLN A 18 9.92 -5.86 35.91
CA GLN A 18 10.34 -6.01 34.55
C GLN A 18 9.09 -6.12 33.66
N PRO A 19 8.94 -5.27 32.64
CA PRO A 19 7.70 -5.23 31.84
C PRO A 19 7.53 -6.46 30.98
N TRP A 20 8.55 -7.35 30.95
CA TRP A 20 8.62 -8.49 30.05
C TRP A 20 8.60 -9.81 30.80
N LYS A 21 7.80 -10.75 30.32
CA LYS A 21 7.78 -12.15 30.76
C LYS A 21 9.04 -12.88 30.29
N SER A 22 9.49 -12.59 29.08
CA SER A 22 10.74 -13.09 28.50
C SER A 22 11.30 -12.09 27.50
N TYR A 23 12.61 -12.11 27.32
CA TYR A 23 13.33 -11.30 26.35
C TYR A 23 14.73 -11.86 26.13
N ILE A 24 15.40 -11.38 25.10
CA ILE A 24 16.81 -11.67 24.78
C ILE A 24 17.58 -10.35 24.78
N ILE A 25 18.79 -10.36 25.31
CA ILE A 25 19.69 -9.20 25.20
C ILE A 25 20.67 -9.46 24.05
N SER A 26 20.71 -8.54 23.09
CA SER A 26 21.69 -8.59 21.98
C SER A 26 23.11 -8.34 22.46
N VAL A 27 24.09 -8.64 21.63
CA VAL A 27 25.52 -8.35 21.89
C VAL A 27 25.76 -6.84 22.10
N LYS A 28 24.90 -5.99 21.55
CA LYS A 28 24.97 -4.52 21.71
C LYS A 28 24.24 -4.00 22.95
N GLY A 29 23.57 -4.88 23.73
CA GLY A 29 22.80 -4.53 24.90
C GLY A 29 21.32 -4.20 24.62
N ASP A 30 20.86 -4.32 23.35
CA ASP A 30 19.45 -4.07 23.03
C ASP A 30 18.56 -5.22 23.51
N THR A 31 17.38 -4.89 23.96
CA THR A 31 16.37 -5.87 24.35
C THR A 31 15.55 -6.31 23.14
N LEU A 32 15.63 -7.58 22.79
CA LEU A 32 14.96 -8.19 21.65
C LEU A 32 14.00 -9.29 22.07
N ASN A 33 13.10 -9.68 21.17
CA ASN A 33 12.19 -10.82 21.32
C ASN A 33 11.37 -10.77 22.62
N CYS A 34 10.87 -9.56 22.92
CA CYS A 34 10.13 -9.31 24.14
C CYS A 34 8.74 -9.96 24.10
N VAL A 35 8.39 -10.65 25.18
CA VAL A 35 7.03 -11.14 25.43
C VAL A 35 6.49 -10.43 26.66
N ASP A 36 5.33 -9.81 26.56
CA ASP A 36 4.70 -9.11 27.68
C ASP A 36 4.10 -10.10 28.73
N MET A 37 3.63 -9.57 29.83
CA MET A 37 3.02 -10.39 30.91
C MET A 37 1.75 -11.13 30.47
N LYS A 38 1.13 -10.74 29.35
CA LYS A 38 -0.04 -11.40 28.73
C LYS A 38 0.37 -12.46 27.70
N GLY A 39 1.68 -12.67 27.50
CA GLY A 39 2.21 -13.63 26.55
C GLY A 39 2.27 -13.13 25.10
N ARG A 40 2.10 -11.82 24.85
CA ARG A 40 2.10 -11.23 23.50
C ARG A 40 3.49 -10.74 23.13
N LYS A 41 3.87 -10.92 21.88
CA LYS A 41 5.10 -10.38 21.29
C LYS A 41 5.01 -8.87 21.20
N GLN A 42 6.11 -8.19 21.59
CA GLN A 42 6.21 -6.74 21.62
C GLN A 42 7.62 -6.29 21.23
N GLY A 43 7.74 -5.11 20.63
CA GLY A 43 9.02 -4.50 20.38
C GLY A 43 9.80 -5.14 19.21
N PRO A 44 11.14 -4.91 19.17
CA PRO A 44 11.99 -5.44 18.12
C PRO A 44 12.19 -6.95 18.27
N TRP A 45 12.12 -7.65 17.15
CA TRP A 45 12.23 -9.11 17.06
C TRP A 45 13.17 -9.54 15.97
N VAL A 46 13.89 -10.62 16.23
CA VAL A 46 14.64 -11.39 15.26
C VAL A 46 14.09 -12.81 15.28
N LEU A 47 13.70 -13.31 14.11
CA LEU A 47 13.19 -14.66 13.90
C LEU A 47 14.18 -15.41 13.02
N HIS A 48 14.43 -16.66 13.35
CA HIS A 48 15.24 -17.58 12.55
C HIS A 48 14.35 -18.69 12.00
N ALA A 49 14.43 -18.96 10.72
CA ALA A 49 13.77 -20.07 10.05
C ALA A 49 14.81 -20.98 9.41
N GLU A 50 14.86 -22.22 9.85
CA GLU A 50 15.73 -23.23 9.24
C GLU A 50 15.21 -23.64 7.86
N ALA A 51 16.12 -24.14 7.01
CA ALA A 51 15.75 -24.69 5.72
C ALA A 51 14.83 -25.92 5.91
N LEU A 52 13.72 -25.96 5.22
CA LEU A 52 12.74 -27.03 5.32
C LEU A 52 12.20 -27.44 3.95
N ARG A 53 12.24 -28.72 3.63
CA ARG A 53 11.64 -29.33 2.42
C ARG A 53 12.04 -28.66 1.11
N GLY A 54 13.32 -28.21 0.99
CA GLY A 54 13.83 -27.55 -0.19
C GLY A 54 13.65 -26.02 -0.21
N GLU A 55 12.91 -25.46 0.75
CA GLU A 55 12.88 -24.02 0.98
C GLU A 55 14.12 -23.58 1.76
N PRO A 56 14.88 -22.57 1.29
CA PRO A 56 16.04 -22.07 2.00
C PRO A 56 15.63 -21.40 3.32
N GLY A 57 16.46 -21.59 4.35
CA GLY A 57 16.29 -20.90 5.61
C GLY A 57 16.56 -19.39 5.49
N TYR A 58 16.07 -18.63 6.45
CA TYR A 58 16.25 -17.17 6.49
C TYR A 58 16.19 -16.62 7.91
N ASP A 59 16.77 -15.45 8.10
CA ASP A 59 16.59 -14.61 9.26
C ASP A 59 15.65 -13.46 8.93
N GLU A 60 14.76 -13.10 9.83
CA GLU A 60 13.81 -12.03 9.65
C GLU A 60 13.82 -11.11 10.88
N GLN A 61 13.90 -9.80 10.66
CA GLN A 61 13.89 -8.81 11.74
C GLN A 61 12.84 -7.73 11.48
N GLY A 62 12.22 -7.27 12.56
CA GLY A 62 11.20 -6.24 12.50
C GLY A 62 10.63 -5.94 13.87
N TYR A 63 9.41 -5.44 13.89
CA TYR A 63 8.74 -5.01 15.10
C TYR A 63 7.39 -5.72 15.27
N PHE A 64 7.10 -6.19 16.48
CA PHE A 64 5.79 -6.68 16.87
C PHE A 64 5.06 -5.68 17.77
N LEU A 65 3.78 -5.48 17.48
CA LEU A 65 2.84 -4.76 18.34
C LEU A 65 1.65 -5.69 18.64
N ASN A 66 1.57 -6.17 19.89
CA ASN A 66 0.52 -7.08 20.33
C ASN A 66 0.36 -8.33 19.43
N ASP A 67 1.43 -9.12 19.26
CA ASP A 67 1.54 -10.30 18.41
C ASP A 67 1.40 -10.05 16.90
N LYS A 68 1.21 -8.83 16.47
CA LYS A 68 1.07 -8.48 15.06
C LYS A 68 2.34 -7.83 14.55
N LYS A 69 2.83 -8.24 13.38
CA LYS A 69 3.90 -7.52 12.69
C LYS A 69 3.44 -6.10 12.41
N ASP A 70 4.31 -5.12 12.66
CA ASP A 70 4.05 -3.70 12.46
C ASP A 70 5.30 -3.00 11.92
N GLY A 71 5.12 -2.05 10.99
CA GLY A 71 6.21 -1.35 10.33
C GLY A 71 7.05 -2.22 9.41
N LEU A 72 8.30 -1.83 9.21
CA LEU A 72 9.24 -2.48 8.29
C LEU A 72 9.76 -3.80 8.87
N TRP A 73 9.68 -4.84 8.04
CA TRP A 73 10.31 -6.14 8.27
C TRP A 73 11.30 -6.42 7.16
N ILE A 74 12.49 -6.89 7.53
CA ILE A 74 13.56 -7.21 6.59
C ILE A 74 13.91 -8.68 6.77
N ARG A 75 13.98 -9.39 5.64
CA ARG A 75 14.39 -10.79 5.60
C ARG A 75 15.76 -10.91 4.95
N PHE A 76 16.60 -11.73 5.55
CA PHE A 76 17.95 -12.03 5.09
C PHE A 76 18.08 -13.50 4.79
N SER A 77 18.89 -13.86 3.80
CA SER A 77 19.37 -15.23 3.62
C SER A 77 20.23 -15.64 4.83
N LEU A 78 20.46 -16.93 5.01
CA LEU A 78 21.41 -17.40 6.05
C LEU A 78 22.87 -16.98 5.77
N MET A 79 23.14 -16.46 4.57
CA MET A 79 24.45 -15.86 4.22
C MET A 79 24.52 -14.38 4.58
N GLY A 80 23.39 -13.79 5.01
CA GLY A 80 23.31 -12.37 5.40
C GLY A 80 22.85 -11.42 4.29
N ASP A 81 22.52 -11.93 3.09
CA ASP A 81 22.03 -11.11 1.99
C ASP A 81 20.57 -10.75 2.20
N LYS A 82 20.23 -9.50 1.94
CA LYS A 82 18.84 -9.03 2.03
C LYS A 82 18.01 -9.62 0.87
N ILE A 83 16.97 -10.37 1.19
CA ILE A 83 16.10 -11.04 0.23
C ILE A 83 14.68 -10.48 0.21
N ALA A 84 14.23 -9.79 1.26
CA ALA A 84 12.94 -9.10 1.25
C ALA A 84 12.92 -7.90 2.19
N GLU A 85 12.10 -6.90 1.83
CA GLU A 85 11.66 -5.79 2.68
C GLU A 85 10.14 -5.72 2.58
N GLU A 86 9.45 -5.83 3.70
CA GLU A 86 8.00 -5.88 3.74
C GLU A 86 7.48 -4.90 4.79
N ASN A 87 6.49 -4.09 4.43
CA ASN A 87 5.83 -3.23 5.40
C ASN A 87 4.53 -3.86 5.89
N TYR A 88 4.32 -3.79 7.19
CA TYR A 88 3.16 -4.39 7.86
C TYR A 88 2.38 -3.36 8.65
N ARG A 89 1.07 -3.57 8.71
CA ARG A 89 0.14 -2.85 9.56
C ARG A 89 -0.94 -3.81 10.04
N TRP A 90 -1.19 -3.82 11.35
CA TRP A 90 -2.13 -4.78 11.98
C TRP A 90 -1.82 -6.25 11.69
N GLY A 91 -0.57 -6.59 11.37
CA GLY A 91 -0.13 -7.93 11.01
C GLY A 91 -0.36 -8.32 9.55
N SER A 92 -0.71 -7.37 8.69
CA SER A 92 -0.95 -7.56 7.26
C SER A 92 -0.07 -6.63 6.43
N LEU A 93 0.29 -7.04 5.22
CA LEU A 93 1.09 -6.21 4.31
C LEU A 93 0.39 -4.88 4.03
N ASP A 94 1.11 -3.77 4.20
CA ASP A 94 0.65 -2.40 3.95
C ASP A 94 1.77 -1.54 3.37
N GLY A 95 1.52 -0.86 2.27
CA GLY A 95 2.54 -0.09 1.57
C GLY A 95 3.40 -0.93 0.65
N LYS A 96 4.67 -0.58 0.50
CA LYS A 96 5.59 -1.25 -0.43
C LYS A 96 6.25 -2.47 0.18
N ALA A 97 6.34 -3.54 -0.62
CA ALA A 97 7.15 -4.71 -0.36
C ALA A 97 8.14 -4.89 -1.52
N ARG A 98 9.38 -5.21 -1.21
CA ARG A 98 10.47 -5.42 -2.18
C ARG A 98 11.07 -6.79 -1.96
N TYR A 99 11.32 -7.49 -3.05
CA TYR A 99 11.93 -8.81 -3.06
C TYR A 99 13.17 -8.79 -3.93
N TYR A 100 14.21 -9.46 -3.45
CA TYR A 100 15.53 -9.47 -4.07
C TYR A 100 15.95 -10.89 -4.37
N THR A 101 16.76 -11.06 -5.40
CA THR A 101 17.44 -12.33 -5.67
C THR A 101 18.47 -12.64 -4.57
N GLN A 102 19.00 -13.86 -4.58
CA GLN A 102 20.15 -14.24 -3.71
C GLN A 102 21.39 -13.36 -3.95
N ALA A 103 21.52 -12.75 -5.13
CA ALA A 103 22.59 -11.81 -5.45
C ALA A 103 22.29 -10.36 -5.03
N GLY A 104 21.16 -10.11 -4.34
CA GLY A 104 20.76 -8.78 -3.88
C GLY A 104 20.18 -7.87 -4.96
N ILE A 105 19.85 -8.40 -6.14
CA ILE A 105 19.23 -7.64 -7.23
C ILE A 105 17.72 -7.56 -6.99
N LEU A 106 17.15 -6.39 -7.13
CA LEU A 106 15.71 -6.19 -7.01
C LEU A 106 14.97 -6.97 -8.11
N GLU A 107 14.12 -7.91 -7.69
CA GLU A 107 13.32 -8.77 -8.57
C GLU A 107 11.92 -8.21 -8.79
N ARG A 108 11.27 -7.74 -7.70
CA ARG A 108 9.95 -7.13 -7.79
C ARG A 108 9.68 -6.16 -6.65
N GLU A 109 8.90 -5.15 -6.96
CA GLU A 109 8.31 -4.23 -5.99
C GLU A 109 6.79 -4.37 -6.07
N GLU A 110 6.17 -4.61 -4.94
CA GLU A 110 4.73 -4.79 -4.76
C GLU A 110 4.16 -3.64 -3.95
N SER A 111 2.90 -3.32 -4.15
CA SER A 111 2.19 -2.33 -3.35
C SER A 111 0.91 -2.95 -2.79
N TRP A 112 0.75 -2.82 -1.48
CA TRP A 112 -0.30 -3.45 -0.70
C TRP A 112 -1.08 -2.44 0.12
N ARG A 113 -2.32 -2.77 0.46
CA ARG A 113 -3.14 -2.00 1.39
C ARG A 113 -3.74 -2.95 2.42
N ALA A 114 -3.33 -2.78 3.68
CA ALA A 114 -3.93 -3.49 4.81
C ALA A 114 -5.36 -3.04 5.04
N VAL A 115 -6.20 -3.97 5.44
CA VAL A 115 -7.58 -3.70 5.84
C VAL A 115 -7.61 -3.54 7.36
N ASP A 116 -8.17 -2.44 7.83
CA ASP A 116 -8.38 -2.20 9.25
C ASP A 116 -9.38 -3.24 9.79
N PRO A 117 -8.97 -4.13 10.72
CA PRO A 117 -9.85 -5.19 11.22
C PRO A 117 -11.07 -4.67 11.99
N GLN A 118 -11.10 -3.38 12.32
CA GLN A 118 -12.21 -2.74 13.02
C GLN A 118 -13.18 -2.01 12.09
N LYS A 119 -12.85 -1.92 10.78
CA LYS A 119 -13.65 -1.21 9.80
C LYS A 119 -14.08 -2.13 8.67
N THR A 120 -15.35 -2.03 8.28
CA THR A 120 -15.90 -2.72 7.10
C THR A 120 -15.87 -1.85 5.84
N MET A 121 -15.69 -0.55 6.00
CA MET A 121 -15.64 0.45 4.92
C MET A 121 -14.35 1.24 5.05
N ASP A 122 -13.71 1.54 3.92
CA ASP A 122 -12.53 2.40 3.85
C ASP A 122 -12.65 3.41 2.74
N THR A 123 -11.96 4.55 2.88
CA THR A 123 -11.89 5.58 1.86
C THR A 123 -10.57 5.49 1.13
N VAL A 124 -10.63 5.27 -0.17
CA VAL A 124 -9.47 5.04 -1.01
C VAL A 124 -9.34 6.15 -2.05
N ALA A 125 -8.13 6.70 -2.17
CA ALA A 125 -7.80 7.66 -3.19
C ALA A 125 -7.75 6.98 -4.57
N VAL A 126 -8.41 7.58 -5.54
CA VAL A 126 -8.38 7.16 -6.95
C VAL A 126 -7.51 8.14 -7.72
N TYR A 127 -6.50 7.63 -8.40
CA TYR A 127 -5.58 8.43 -9.20
C TYR A 127 -5.83 8.23 -10.69
N ASP A 128 -5.46 9.24 -11.47
CA ASP A 128 -5.53 9.18 -12.93
C ASP A 128 -4.68 8.01 -13.48
N LEU A 129 -5.22 7.28 -14.46
CA LEU A 129 -4.52 6.13 -15.06
C LEU A 129 -3.29 6.54 -15.87
N LYS A 130 -3.30 7.73 -16.47
CA LYS A 130 -2.20 8.29 -17.28
C LYS A 130 -1.18 9.02 -16.40
N ASP A 131 -1.66 9.69 -15.35
CA ASP A 131 -0.81 10.41 -14.38
C ASP A 131 -1.03 9.89 -12.96
N PRO A 132 -0.17 8.97 -12.47
CA PRO A 132 -0.29 8.39 -11.13
C PRO A 132 -0.15 9.39 -9.98
N THR A 133 0.31 10.60 -10.23
CA THR A 133 0.45 11.64 -9.21
C THR A 133 -0.81 12.48 -9.06
N LYS A 134 -1.69 12.45 -10.06
CA LYS A 134 -2.92 13.23 -10.09
C LYS A 134 -4.06 12.50 -9.40
N LEU A 135 -4.47 13.00 -8.24
CA LEU A 135 -5.67 12.55 -7.55
C LEU A 135 -6.92 12.94 -8.33
N VAL A 136 -7.80 11.98 -8.61
CA VAL A 136 -9.08 12.19 -9.31
C VAL A 136 -10.21 12.30 -8.30
N ASP A 137 -10.30 11.35 -7.35
CA ASP A 137 -11.43 11.30 -6.41
C ASP A 137 -11.08 10.46 -5.18
N TRP A 138 -11.98 10.49 -4.18
CA TRP A 138 -11.98 9.62 -3.01
C TRP A 138 -13.23 8.75 -3.01
N VAL A 139 -13.06 7.44 -3.04
CA VAL A 139 -14.17 6.48 -3.10
C VAL A 139 -14.25 5.69 -1.81
N VAL A 140 -15.46 5.63 -1.23
CA VAL A 140 -15.73 4.76 -0.08
C VAL A 140 -16.04 3.37 -0.60
N VAL A 141 -15.25 2.39 -0.18
CA VAL A 141 -15.34 1.00 -0.62
C VAL A 141 -15.54 0.06 0.56
N LYS A 142 -16.31 -1.00 0.35
CA LYS A 142 -16.31 -2.13 1.28
C LYS A 142 -15.03 -2.92 1.08
N VAL A 143 -14.25 -3.10 2.14
CA VAL A 143 -13.00 -3.85 2.10
C VAL A 143 -13.17 -5.19 2.78
N GLU A 144 -12.70 -6.23 2.12
CA GLU A 144 -12.74 -7.61 2.61
C GLU A 144 -11.31 -8.19 2.63
N GLY A 145 -11.12 -9.19 3.48
CA GLY A 145 -9.82 -9.82 3.65
C GLY A 145 -8.91 -9.11 4.64
N LYS A 146 -7.62 -9.45 4.64
CA LYS A 146 -6.60 -8.89 5.53
C LYS A 146 -5.76 -7.81 4.85
N THR A 147 -5.48 -8.02 3.57
CA THR A 147 -4.71 -7.09 2.73
C THR A 147 -5.16 -7.22 1.29
N ASN A 148 -5.04 -6.14 0.53
CA ASN A 148 -5.41 -6.08 -0.88
C ASN A 148 -4.21 -5.58 -1.71
N ARG A 149 -4.05 -6.11 -2.93
CA ARG A 149 -3.16 -5.52 -3.93
C ARG A 149 -3.67 -4.13 -4.27
N HIS A 150 -2.82 -3.11 -4.11
CA HIS A 150 -3.25 -1.74 -4.35
C HIS A 150 -2.07 -0.87 -4.74
N GLY A 151 -2.15 -0.18 -5.88
CA GLY A 151 -1.06 0.61 -6.42
C GLY A 151 -0.26 -0.12 -7.49
N THR A 152 0.97 0.31 -7.70
CA THR A 152 1.84 -0.19 -8.77
C THR A 152 2.67 -1.37 -8.30
N TRP A 153 2.72 -2.41 -9.12
CA TRP A 153 3.57 -3.58 -9.01
C TRP A 153 4.55 -3.55 -10.16
N THR A 154 5.83 -3.67 -9.87
CA THR A 154 6.90 -3.62 -10.87
C THR A 154 7.76 -4.87 -10.75
N TYR A 155 7.99 -5.53 -11.86
CA TYR A 155 8.84 -6.68 -12.00
C TYR A 155 10.11 -6.28 -12.75
N TYR A 156 11.23 -6.79 -12.32
CA TYR A 156 12.53 -6.46 -12.87
C TYR A 156 13.20 -7.71 -13.39
N ASP A 157 13.90 -7.59 -14.49
CA ASP A 157 14.81 -8.62 -14.98
C ASP A 157 15.92 -8.86 -13.97
N PRO A 158 16.05 -10.08 -13.42
CA PRO A 158 17.01 -10.38 -12.36
C PRO A 158 18.46 -10.34 -12.83
N MET A 159 18.74 -10.31 -14.14
CA MET A 159 20.09 -10.24 -14.69
C MET A 159 20.53 -8.79 -14.91
N TRP A 160 19.64 -7.94 -15.37
CA TRP A 160 19.98 -6.57 -15.80
C TRP A 160 19.36 -5.49 -14.92
N GLY A 161 18.46 -5.83 -13.99
CA GLY A 161 17.74 -4.87 -13.14
C GLY A 161 16.84 -3.91 -13.89
N ARG A 162 16.49 -4.23 -15.16
CA ARG A 162 15.58 -3.42 -15.97
C ARG A 162 14.13 -3.77 -15.64
N VAL A 163 13.24 -2.78 -15.76
CA VAL A 163 11.81 -3.04 -15.63
C VAL A 163 11.36 -3.94 -16.79
N GLU A 164 10.87 -5.11 -16.45
CA GLU A 164 10.30 -6.08 -17.39
C GLU A 164 8.80 -5.86 -17.56
N LYS A 165 8.10 -5.65 -16.45
CA LYS A 165 6.65 -5.53 -16.43
C LYS A 165 6.20 -4.60 -15.32
N THR A 166 5.14 -3.84 -15.58
CA THR A 166 4.45 -3.03 -14.58
C THR A 166 2.97 -3.34 -14.62
N GLU A 167 2.39 -3.58 -13.45
CA GLU A 167 0.97 -3.81 -13.25
C GLU A 167 0.43 -2.79 -12.27
N ARG A 168 -0.82 -2.39 -12.43
CA ARG A 168 -1.48 -1.49 -11.50
C ARG A 168 -2.73 -2.17 -10.95
N TYR A 169 -2.86 -2.16 -9.64
CA TYR A 169 -3.99 -2.76 -8.95
C TYR A 169 -4.80 -1.73 -8.18
N PHE A 170 -6.10 -1.90 -8.18
CA PHE A 170 -7.02 -1.20 -7.31
C PHE A 170 -7.84 -2.24 -6.55
N LEU A 171 -7.54 -2.43 -5.25
CA LEU A 171 -8.20 -3.39 -4.35
C LEU A 171 -8.35 -4.78 -4.99
N ASN A 172 -7.23 -5.40 -5.34
CA ASN A 172 -7.07 -6.69 -6.02
C ASN A 172 -7.50 -6.72 -7.50
N LYS A 173 -8.14 -5.68 -8.04
CA LYS A 173 -8.51 -5.62 -9.47
C LYS A 173 -7.37 -5.03 -10.28
N LEU A 174 -6.92 -5.75 -11.31
CA LEU A 174 -5.91 -5.27 -12.25
C LEU A 174 -6.52 -4.14 -13.09
N GLN A 175 -5.82 -3.01 -13.16
CA GLN A 175 -6.18 -1.88 -14.03
C GLN A 175 -5.42 -1.99 -15.35
N THR A 176 -6.11 -2.24 -16.42
CA THR A 176 -5.57 -2.26 -17.77
C THR A 176 -5.76 -0.89 -18.43
N GLY A 177 -4.66 -0.28 -18.86
CA GLY A 177 -4.43 1.12 -19.24
C GLY A 177 -5.51 1.82 -19.98
N ASP A 178 -6.14 1.79 -21.00
CA ASP A 178 -7.14 2.67 -21.62
C ASP A 178 -8.62 2.34 -21.30
N GLU A 179 -8.86 1.28 -20.58
CA GLU A 179 -10.17 0.66 -20.47
C GLU A 179 -10.60 0.55 -19.02
N GLY A 180 -10.96 1.61 -18.34
CA GLY A 180 -11.73 1.60 -17.09
C GLY A 180 -11.48 0.43 -16.09
N THR A 181 -12.07 0.49 -14.95
CA THR A 181 -12.06 -0.60 -13.95
C THR A 181 -12.77 -1.84 -14.49
N VAL A 182 -12.13 -3.02 -14.32
CA VAL A 182 -12.79 -4.30 -14.60
C VAL A 182 -14.04 -4.42 -13.71
N GLY A 183 -15.20 -4.60 -14.29
CA GLY A 183 -16.45 -4.86 -13.58
C GLY A 183 -16.41 -6.19 -12.83
N ASP A 184 -17.37 -6.40 -11.93
CA ASP A 184 -17.49 -7.62 -11.11
C ASP A 184 -17.77 -8.89 -11.95
N ASP A 185 -18.17 -8.69 -13.21
CA ASP A 185 -18.42 -9.69 -14.24
C ASP A 185 -17.20 -10.01 -15.11
N GLY A 186 -16.03 -9.42 -14.83
CA GLY A 186 -14.81 -9.55 -15.64
C GLY A 186 -14.83 -8.73 -16.94
N GLU A 187 -15.91 -8.02 -17.23
CA GLU A 187 -15.98 -7.10 -18.35
C GLU A 187 -15.34 -5.76 -18.02
N ILE A 188 -14.47 -5.28 -18.89
CA ILE A 188 -13.82 -3.98 -18.81
C ILE A 188 -14.83 -2.92 -19.24
N ARG A 189 -15.33 -2.15 -18.28
CA ARG A 189 -16.25 -1.02 -18.56
C ARG A 189 -15.52 0.30 -18.39
N PRO A 190 -15.66 1.24 -19.34
CA PRO A 190 -15.17 2.61 -19.16
C PRO A 190 -15.80 3.21 -17.90
N ILE A 191 -15.00 3.89 -17.08
CA ILE A 191 -15.54 4.68 -15.97
C ILE A 191 -16.33 5.82 -16.61
N ASP A 192 -17.65 5.75 -16.52
CA ASP A 192 -18.49 6.89 -16.89
C ASP A 192 -18.34 7.96 -15.79
N VAL A 193 -17.49 8.95 -16.08
CA VAL A 193 -17.20 10.08 -15.17
C VAL A 193 -18.34 11.09 -15.17
N SER A 194 -19.41 10.84 -15.91
CA SER A 194 -20.60 11.67 -15.88
C SER A 194 -21.49 11.31 -14.69
N THR A 195 -21.34 12.01 -13.57
CA THR A 195 -22.24 11.98 -12.41
C THR A 195 -23.60 12.66 -12.71
N GLY A 196 -24.04 12.64 -13.95
CA GLY A 196 -25.35 13.09 -14.35
C GLY A 196 -26.06 11.97 -15.11
N LYS A 197 -27.28 11.62 -14.72
CA LYS A 197 -28.18 10.82 -15.55
C LYS A 197 -28.17 11.43 -16.94
N ALA A 198 -27.63 10.72 -17.92
CA ALA A 198 -27.64 11.15 -19.30
C ALA A 198 -29.09 11.36 -19.70
N ALA A 199 -29.49 12.61 -19.95
CA ALA A 199 -30.76 12.90 -20.52
C ALA A 199 -30.79 12.32 -21.92
N THR A 200 -31.71 11.39 -22.17
CA THR A 200 -32.00 10.87 -23.52
C THR A 200 -33.09 11.72 -24.14
N ASP A 201 -32.94 12.02 -25.42
CA ASP A 201 -34.02 12.67 -26.18
C ASP A 201 -35.18 11.67 -26.39
N SER A 202 -36.30 12.16 -26.91
CA SER A 202 -37.52 11.37 -27.20
C SER A 202 -37.30 10.21 -28.21
N ALA A 203 -36.09 10.09 -28.80
CA ALA A 203 -35.67 9.02 -29.72
C ALA A 203 -34.66 8.05 -29.10
N GLY A 204 -34.39 8.16 -27.77
CA GLY A 204 -33.46 7.25 -27.06
C GLY A 204 -31.96 7.53 -27.30
N LYS A 205 -31.62 8.65 -27.93
CA LYS A 205 -30.24 9.03 -28.22
C LYS A 205 -29.64 9.81 -27.03
N LYS A 206 -28.49 9.39 -26.54
CA LYS A 206 -27.75 10.06 -25.44
C LYS A 206 -27.49 11.52 -25.83
N ILE A 207 -28.01 12.46 -25.08
CA ILE A 207 -27.66 13.89 -25.19
C ILE A 207 -26.35 14.10 -24.48
N VAL A 208 -25.29 14.26 -25.23
CA VAL A 208 -23.99 14.68 -24.68
C VAL A 208 -24.07 16.18 -24.45
N THR A 209 -24.31 16.60 -23.20
CA THR A 209 -24.20 18.01 -22.82
C THR A 209 -22.77 18.48 -22.94
N LYS A 210 -22.50 19.33 -23.91
CA LYS A 210 -21.17 19.94 -24.07
C LYS A 210 -20.83 20.77 -22.83
N PRO A 211 -19.58 20.71 -22.32
CA PRO A 211 -19.14 21.57 -21.21
C PRO A 211 -19.39 23.05 -21.53
N GLN A 212 -19.78 23.82 -20.52
CA GLN A 212 -20.13 25.24 -20.64
C GLN A 212 -19.05 26.04 -21.41
N ALA A 213 -17.79 25.77 -21.18
CA ALA A 213 -16.68 26.39 -21.88
C ALA A 213 -16.69 26.18 -23.41
N ILE A 214 -17.16 25.01 -23.87
CA ILE A 214 -17.31 24.73 -25.32
C ILE A 214 -18.51 25.46 -25.89
N LEU A 215 -19.61 25.55 -25.16
CA LEU A 215 -20.77 26.31 -25.57
C LEU A 215 -20.48 27.80 -25.67
N ASP A 216 -19.75 28.37 -24.73
CA ASP A 216 -19.28 29.76 -24.73
C ASP A 216 -18.31 30.04 -25.89
N TYR A 217 -17.43 29.12 -26.19
CA TYR A 217 -16.51 29.21 -27.34
C TYR A 217 -17.27 29.14 -28.67
N GLU A 218 -18.23 28.22 -28.81
CA GLU A 218 -19.05 28.11 -30.02
C GLU A 218 -19.91 29.34 -30.20
N LYS A 219 -20.51 29.91 -29.14
CA LYS A 219 -21.31 31.15 -29.17
C LYS A 219 -20.46 32.36 -29.57
N LYS A 220 -19.22 32.45 -29.06
CA LYS A 220 -18.26 33.52 -29.36
C LYS A 220 -17.73 33.47 -30.78
N ASN A 221 -17.74 32.31 -31.42
CA ASN A 221 -17.19 32.06 -32.75
C ASN A 221 -18.24 31.67 -33.79
N SER A 222 -19.54 31.72 -33.45
CA SER A 222 -20.69 31.37 -34.33
C SER A 222 -20.91 32.35 -35.49
N GLY A 223 -19.97 33.03 -35.99
CA GLY A 223 -20.04 33.89 -37.18
C GLY A 223 -18.75 33.95 -37.96
N LYS A 224 -17.74 33.27 -37.50
CA LYS A 224 -16.44 33.25 -38.16
C LYS A 224 -16.35 32.12 -39.19
N LYS A 225 -15.97 32.46 -40.45
CA LYS A 225 -15.72 31.47 -41.50
C LYS A 225 -14.79 30.34 -40.97
N LYS A 226 -15.21 29.07 -41.12
CA LYS A 226 -14.35 27.94 -40.85
C LYS A 226 -13.07 28.02 -41.70
N VAL A 227 -11.93 28.19 -41.05
CA VAL A 227 -10.63 28.07 -41.71
C VAL A 227 -10.48 26.60 -42.09
N LYS A 228 -10.37 26.30 -43.40
CA LYS A 228 -10.00 24.98 -43.87
C LYS A 228 -8.56 24.72 -43.41
N THR A 229 -8.39 23.78 -42.48
CA THR A 229 -7.06 23.21 -42.19
C THR A 229 -6.54 22.55 -43.45
N ARG A 230 -5.39 23.02 -43.95
CA ARG A 230 -4.65 22.34 -45.00
C ARG A 230 -4.25 20.96 -44.45
N ASP A 231 -4.79 19.89 -45.04
CA ASP A 231 -4.25 18.56 -44.92
C ASP A 231 -2.84 18.59 -45.55
N GLY A 232 -1.83 18.25 -44.77
CA GLY A 232 -0.41 18.35 -45.16
C GLY A 232 0.02 17.38 -46.30
N ARG A 233 -0.74 17.29 -47.41
CA ARG A 233 -0.32 16.64 -48.63
C ARG A 233 0.45 17.63 -49.48
N THR A 234 1.76 17.62 -49.32
CA THR A 234 2.67 18.13 -50.36
C THR A 234 2.70 17.10 -51.49
N GLY A 235 2.06 17.47 -52.60
CA GLY A 235 2.20 16.70 -53.84
C GLY A 235 3.61 16.83 -54.39
N TYR A 236 4.16 15.72 -54.78
CA TYR A 236 5.05 15.54 -55.92
C TYR A 236 4.37 14.59 -56.90
#